data_cfe32ca07a2242e8ac533a01d092cf29
#
_entry.id   cfe32ca07a2242e8ac533a01d092cf29
#
_cell.length_a   1.000
_cell.length_b   1.000
_cell.length_c   1.000
_cell.angle_alpha   90.00
_cell.angle_beta   90.00
_cell.angle_gamma   90.00
#
_symmetry.space_group_name_H-M   'P 1'
#
loop_
_entity.id
_entity.type
_entity.pdbx_description
1 polymer ?
#
loop_
_entity_poly.entity_id
_entity_poly.type
_entity_poly.pdbx_seq_one_letter_code
_entity_poly.pdbx_strand_id
1 'polypeptide(L)'
;VVGIKKGETRMKRIESNEVKTVAREVGADLVGIASGECVEITPTRRGPSNVLPEASSIVVFAKRMLRGSIESPREEVVTNQNLTLYQELDRISYTLGCYFEERGYRAATIPAYSPVEMTSETKGFVGVVSLRHAALAAGLGTLGKNNLLLTPTLGPRVRLGGVVTTARIDPDQSAPEDFCVDCEACIAACPVDALSQPGKTHTGRCVRQVLPYGLSGLIKYLTEGLDGTREEMRESFKDAKFWNIYQSLQLGLQYGCHGCINACPIGSEAA
;
A
#
# COMPACT_ATOMS: atom_id res chain seq x y z
N VAL A 1 -20.74 -43.12 10.56
CA VAL A 1 -19.60 -42.19 10.76
C VAL A 1 -18.46 -42.71 9.90
N VAL A 2 -18.30 -42.15 8.70
CA VAL A 2 -17.22 -42.53 7.78
C VAL A 2 -15.98 -41.76 8.25
N GLY A 3 -15.00 -42.49 8.77
CA GLY A 3 -13.71 -41.96 9.17
C GLY A 3 -12.90 -41.51 7.93
N ILE A 4 -12.82 -40.23 7.69
CA ILE A 4 -11.90 -39.68 6.71
C ILE A 4 -10.50 -39.83 7.30
N LYS A 5 -9.70 -40.76 6.79
CA LYS A 5 -8.26 -40.80 7.06
C LYS A 5 -7.64 -39.51 6.53
N LYS A 6 -7.21 -38.60 7.42
CA LYS A 6 -6.30 -37.50 7.07
C LYS A 6 -5.02 -38.13 6.54
N GLY A 7 -4.87 -38.18 5.23
CA GLY A 7 -3.57 -38.46 4.64
C GLY A 7 -2.63 -37.31 5.08
N GLU A 8 -1.51 -37.65 5.68
CA GLU A 8 -0.41 -36.72 5.95
C GLU A 8 0.09 -36.24 4.59
N THR A 9 -0.41 -35.08 4.14
CA THR A 9 0.14 -34.39 2.98
C THR A 9 1.51 -33.90 3.41
N ARG A 10 2.57 -34.63 3.05
CA ARG A 10 3.95 -34.20 3.29
C ARG A 10 4.13 -32.83 2.65
N MET A 11 4.24 -31.78 3.47
CA MET A 11 4.47 -30.42 3.03
C MET A 11 5.71 -30.38 2.13
N LYS A 12 5.56 -29.93 0.90
CA LYS A 12 6.67 -29.79 -0.04
C LYS A 12 7.43 -28.53 0.30
N ARG A 13 8.76 -28.63 0.44
CA ARG A 13 9.63 -27.44 0.56
C ARG A 13 9.36 -26.51 -0.63
N ILE A 14 9.20 -25.22 -0.35
CA ILE A 14 8.97 -24.19 -1.36
C ILE A 14 10.24 -23.37 -1.49
N GLU A 15 10.72 -23.25 -2.71
CA GLU A 15 11.91 -22.47 -3.03
C GLU A 15 11.55 -21.01 -3.32
N SER A 16 12.41 -20.07 -2.87
CA SER A 16 12.21 -18.63 -3.05
C SER A 16 11.97 -18.25 -4.52
N ASN A 17 12.76 -18.80 -5.43
CA ASN A 17 12.64 -18.52 -6.87
C ASN A 17 11.34 -19.01 -7.48
N GLU A 18 10.78 -20.13 -7.01
CA GLU A 18 9.48 -20.65 -7.46
C GLU A 18 8.37 -19.64 -7.11
N VAL A 19 8.33 -19.18 -5.86
CA VAL A 19 7.35 -18.19 -5.41
C VAL A 19 7.45 -16.88 -6.20
N LYS A 20 8.68 -16.41 -6.42
CA LYS A 20 8.92 -15.19 -7.20
C LYS A 20 8.48 -15.32 -8.66
N THR A 21 8.68 -16.49 -9.25
CA THR A 21 8.24 -16.78 -10.61
C THR A 21 6.72 -16.72 -10.69
N VAL A 22 6.02 -17.43 -9.81
CA VAL A 22 4.56 -17.40 -9.74
C VAL A 22 4.04 -15.96 -9.54
N ALA A 23 4.64 -15.20 -8.62
CA ALA A 23 4.22 -13.83 -8.37
C ALA A 23 4.35 -12.93 -9.62
N ARG A 24 5.44 -13.09 -10.39
CA ARG A 24 5.64 -12.35 -11.66
C ARG A 24 4.68 -12.79 -12.74
N GLU A 25 4.44 -14.09 -12.89
CA GLU A 25 3.50 -14.65 -13.87
C GLU A 25 2.07 -14.14 -13.64
N VAL A 26 1.69 -13.91 -12.37
CA VAL A 26 0.37 -13.35 -12.05
C VAL A 26 0.36 -11.82 -12.00
N GLY A 27 1.47 -11.17 -12.38
CA GLY A 27 1.52 -9.75 -12.70
C GLY A 27 2.27 -8.84 -11.73
N ALA A 28 3.02 -9.35 -10.75
CA ALA A 28 3.88 -8.52 -9.92
C ALA A 28 5.08 -7.95 -10.74
N ASP A 29 5.34 -6.64 -10.63
CA ASP A 29 6.51 -6.03 -11.27
C ASP A 29 7.79 -6.27 -10.43
N LEU A 30 7.67 -6.22 -9.10
CA LEU A 30 8.74 -6.54 -8.16
C LEU A 30 8.20 -7.54 -7.13
N VAL A 31 9.07 -8.42 -6.64
CA VAL A 31 8.71 -9.39 -5.59
C VAL A 31 9.92 -9.72 -4.74
N GLY A 32 9.70 -9.79 -3.44
CA GLY A 32 10.71 -10.17 -2.45
C GLY A 32 10.08 -10.94 -1.30
N ILE A 33 10.92 -11.64 -0.56
CA ILE A 33 10.53 -12.50 0.56
C ILE A 33 11.28 -12.04 1.81
N ALA A 34 10.55 -11.85 2.90
CA ALA A 34 11.14 -11.57 4.20
C ALA A 34 10.73 -12.64 5.22
N SER A 35 11.59 -12.85 6.21
CA SER A 35 11.24 -13.64 7.39
C SER A 35 10.12 -12.94 8.16
N GLY A 36 9.17 -13.72 8.69
CA GLY A 36 8.12 -13.20 9.57
C GLY A 36 8.68 -12.43 10.75
N GLU A 37 9.75 -12.90 11.34
CA GLU A 37 10.41 -12.30 12.51
C GLU A 37 11.02 -10.92 12.21
N CYS A 38 11.63 -10.74 11.03
CA CYS A 38 12.26 -9.46 10.65
C CYS A 38 11.27 -8.31 10.51
N VAL A 39 10.00 -8.59 10.21
CA VAL A 39 8.96 -7.57 10.02
C VAL A 39 8.27 -7.21 11.33
N GLU A 40 8.39 -8.01 12.37
CA GLU A 40 7.80 -7.73 13.69
C GLU A 40 8.50 -6.57 14.42
N ILE A 41 9.71 -6.20 14.01
CA ILE A 41 10.51 -5.11 14.59
C ILE A 41 10.08 -3.74 14.01
N THR A 42 8.86 -3.59 13.55
CA THR A 42 8.37 -2.30 13.03
C THR A 42 7.98 -1.35 14.16
N PRO A 43 8.02 -0.01 13.94
CA PRO A 43 7.58 0.95 14.95
C PRO A 43 6.15 0.72 15.46
N THR A 44 5.30 0.10 14.64
CA THR A 44 3.91 -0.22 14.99
C THR A 44 3.76 -1.58 15.68
N ARG A 45 4.81 -2.39 15.75
CA ARG A 45 4.81 -3.78 16.24
C ARG A 45 3.74 -4.66 15.57
N ARG A 46 3.41 -4.37 14.30
CA ARG A 46 2.43 -5.10 13.49
C ARG A 46 3.15 -5.87 12.41
N GLY A 47 3.51 -7.10 12.75
CA GLY A 47 4.18 -8.05 11.86
C GLY A 47 3.24 -9.14 11.33
N PRO A 48 3.77 -10.09 10.57
CA PRO A 48 3.03 -11.21 9.99
C PRO A 48 2.26 -12.04 11.02
N SER A 49 2.78 -12.21 12.24
CA SER A 49 2.12 -12.97 13.32
C SER A 49 0.78 -12.37 13.77
N ASN A 50 0.57 -11.06 13.58
CA ASN A 50 -0.73 -10.42 13.84
C ASN A 50 -1.82 -10.84 12.86
N VAL A 51 -1.44 -11.31 11.66
CA VAL A 51 -2.37 -11.76 10.61
C VAL A 51 -2.54 -13.28 10.66
N LEU A 52 -1.44 -13.98 10.82
CA LEU A 52 -1.39 -15.44 10.91
C LEU A 52 -0.37 -15.83 12.00
N PRO A 53 -0.82 -16.30 13.18
CA PRO A 53 0.06 -16.54 14.33
C PRO A 53 1.30 -17.40 14.04
N GLU A 54 1.18 -18.40 13.16
CA GLU A 54 2.29 -19.28 12.78
C GLU A 54 3.02 -18.83 11.51
N ALA A 55 2.83 -17.58 11.08
CA ALA A 55 3.50 -17.05 9.89
C ALA A 55 5.02 -17.13 10.03
N SER A 56 5.66 -17.83 9.09
CA SER A 56 7.12 -17.95 9.02
C SER A 56 7.74 -17.03 7.96
N SER A 57 6.98 -16.68 6.93
CA SER A 57 7.44 -15.80 5.85
C SER A 57 6.35 -14.85 5.40
N ILE A 58 6.78 -13.72 4.86
CA ILE A 58 5.94 -12.79 4.13
C ILE A 58 6.50 -12.61 2.72
N VAL A 59 5.64 -12.78 1.72
CA VAL A 59 5.94 -12.43 0.32
C VAL A 59 5.37 -11.04 0.09
N VAL A 60 6.24 -10.09 -0.24
CA VAL A 60 5.89 -8.72 -0.58
C VAL A 60 6.15 -8.49 -2.05
N PHE A 61 5.24 -7.83 -2.72
CA PHE A 61 5.36 -7.51 -4.13
C PHE A 61 4.85 -6.10 -4.41
N ALA A 62 5.24 -5.58 -5.58
CA ALA A 62 4.87 -4.25 -6.00
C ALA A 62 4.32 -4.24 -7.43
N LYS A 63 3.40 -3.31 -7.67
CA LYS A 63 2.94 -2.90 -9.00
C LYS A 63 3.41 -1.48 -9.27
N ARG A 64 3.94 -1.26 -10.49
CA ARG A 64 4.37 0.07 -10.92
C ARG A 64 3.18 0.98 -11.17
N MET A 65 3.34 2.24 -10.83
CA MET A 65 2.44 3.31 -11.23
C MET A 65 2.86 3.82 -12.61
N LEU A 66 1.90 4.03 -13.50
CA LEU A 66 2.17 4.63 -14.81
C LEU A 66 2.54 6.09 -14.62
N ARG A 67 3.67 6.49 -15.17
CA ARG A 67 4.20 7.85 -15.04
C ARG A 67 3.20 8.89 -15.57
N GLY A 68 2.68 8.70 -16.78
CA GLY A 68 1.70 9.61 -17.35
C GLY A 68 0.42 9.77 -16.53
N SER A 69 0.03 8.74 -15.75
CA SER A 69 -1.13 8.84 -14.87
C SER A 69 -0.85 9.67 -13.62
N ILE A 70 0.31 9.50 -12.98
CA ILE A 70 0.67 10.27 -11.76
C ILE A 70 1.09 11.71 -12.07
N GLU A 71 1.51 12.01 -13.29
CA GLU A 71 1.82 13.35 -13.79
C GLU A 71 0.58 14.05 -14.40
N SER A 72 -0.53 13.31 -14.57
CA SER A 72 -1.76 13.88 -15.12
C SER A 72 -2.30 15.01 -14.24
N PRO A 73 -2.73 16.14 -14.82
CA PRO A 73 -3.43 17.19 -14.09
C PRO A 73 -4.87 16.77 -13.68
N ARG A 74 -5.31 15.58 -14.08
CA ARG A 74 -6.65 15.04 -13.82
C ARG A 74 -6.63 14.03 -12.70
N GLU A 75 -7.23 14.40 -11.55
CA GLU A 75 -7.32 13.52 -10.37
C GLU A 75 -8.05 12.20 -10.68
N GLU A 76 -9.01 12.23 -11.62
CA GLU A 76 -9.77 11.05 -12.02
C GLU A 76 -8.86 9.98 -12.65
N VAL A 77 -7.87 10.38 -13.43
CA VAL A 77 -6.91 9.48 -14.09
C VAL A 77 -6.07 8.74 -13.05
N VAL A 78 -5.50 9.48 -12.10
CA VAL A 78 -4.65 8.89 -11.07
C VAL A 78 -5.47 8.09 -10.04
N THR A 79 -6.70 8.51 -9.77
CA THR A 79 -7.64 7.77 -8.92
C THR A 79 -7.97 6.41 -9.55
N ASN A 80 -8.37 6.38 -10.82
CA ASN A 80 -8.66 5.14 -11.52
C ASN A 80 -7.46 4.19 -11.58
N GLN A 81 -6.26 4.72 -11.83
CA GLN A 81 -5.04 3.92 -11.76
C GLN A 81 -4.83 3.28 -10.38
N ASN A 82 -5.00 4.04 -9.30
CA ASN A 82 -4.80 3.50 -7.96
C ASN A 82 -5.84 2.43 -7.60
N LEU A 83 -7.11 2.63 -7.98
CA LEU A 83 -8.17 1.62 -7.81
C LEU A 83 -7.78 0.32 -8.52
N THR A 84 -7.38 0.41 -9.79
CA THR A 84 -6.93 -0.74 -10.58
C THR A 84 -5.73 -1.44 -9.93
N LEU A 85 -4.72 -0.67 -9.50
CA LEU A 85 -3.52 -1.24 -8.87
C LEU A 85 -3.83 -1.98 -7.57
N TYR A 86 -4.72 -1.46 -6.73
CA TYR A 86 -5.11 -2.15 -5.50
C TYR A 86 -5.86 -3.45 -5.77
N GLN A 87 -6.77 -3.47 -6.75
CA GLN A 87 -7.46 -4.68 -7.17
C GLN A 87 -6.48 -5.73 -7.71
N GLU A 88 -5.53 -5.32 -8.54
CA GLU A 88 -4.49 -6.21 -9.06
C GLU A 88 -3.60 -6.77 -7.93
N LEU A 89 -3.20 -5.94 -6.97
CA LEU A 89 -2.41 -6.38 -5.83
C LEU A 89 -3.19 -7.39 -4.96
N ASP A 90 -4.47 -7.15 -4.69
CA ASP A 90 -5.31 -8.07 -3.94
C ASP A 90 -5.51 -9.39 -4.70
N ARG A 91 -5.66 -9.34 -6.04
CA ARG A 91 -5.74 -10.53 -6.89
C ARG A 91 -4.44 -11.36 -6.84
N ILE A 92 -3.28 -10.70 -6.92
CA ILE A 92 -1.97 -11.37 -6.77
C ILE A 92 -1.85 -12.00 -5.39
N SER A 93 -2.22 -11.28 -4.32
CA SER A 93 -2.24 -11.79 -2.94
C SER A 93 -3.07 -13.06 -2.83
N TYR A 94 -4.29 -13.05 -3.36
CA TYR A 94 -5.20 -14.19 -3.32
C TYR A 94 -4.65 -15.39 -4.10
N THR A 95 -4.12 -15.17 -5.31
CA THR A 95 -3.54 -16.24 -6.13
C THR A 95 -2.34 -16.90 -5.44
N LEU A 96 -1.47 -16.10 -4.82
CA LEU A 96 -0.35 -16.63 -4.03
C LEU A 96 -0.84 -17.36 -2.76
N GLY A 97 -1.92 -16.88 -2.14
CA GLY A 97 -2.57 -17.56 -1.02
C GLY A 97 -3.01 -18.99 -1.42
N CYS A 98 -3.74 -19.11 -2.54
CA CYS A 98 -4.14 -20.41 -3.09
C CYS A 98 -2.94 -21.30 -3.40
N TYR A 99 -1.89 -20.74 -4.02
CA TYR A 99 -0.64 -21.46 -4.32
C TYR A 99 -0.03 -22.12 -3.07
N PHE A 100 -0.02 -21.41 -1.92
CA PHE A 100 0.49 -21.96 -0.67
C PHE A 100 -0.43 -23.02 -0.08
N GLU A 101 -1.74 -22.78 -0.08
CA GLU A 101 -2.72 -23.72 0.48
C GLU A 101 -2.79 -25.04 -0.30
N GLU A 102 -2.68 -25.02 -1.62
CA GLU A 102 -2.56 -26.21 -2.46
C GLU A 102 -1.33 -27.07 -2.13
N ARG A 103 -0.32 -26.48 -1.48
CA ARG A 103 0.91 -27.14 -1.05
C ARG A 103 0.91 -27.55 0.43
N GLY A 104 -0.24 -27.36 1.11
CA GLY A 104 -0.46 -27.76 2.50
C GLY A 104 -0.01 -26.71 3.53
N TYR A 105 0.31 -25.49 3.11
CA TYR A 105 0.63 -24.37 3.99
C TYR A 105 -0.60 -23.50 4.20
N ARG A 106 -0.67 -22.83 5.35
CA ARG A 106 -1.65 -21.78 5.57
C ARG A 106 -1.13 -20.47 5.00
N ALA A 107 -2.03 -19.67 4.46
CA ALA A 107 -1.71 -18.34 3.96
C ALA A 107 -2.83 -17.35 4.29
N ALA A 108 -2.47 -16.07 4.40
CA ALA A 108 -3.43 -14.99 4.56
C ALA A 108 -2.99 -13.77 3.75
N THR A 109 -3.94 -13.20 3.03
CA THR A 109 -3.73 -12.00 2.22
C THR A 109 -3.67 -10.76 3.09
N ILE A 110 -2.83 -9.80 2.72
CA ILE A 110 -2.77 -8.48 3.35
C ILE A 110 -3.48 -7.51 2.41
N PRO A 111 -4.55 -6.82 2.88
CA PRO A 111 -5.23 -5.83 2.06
C PRO A 111 -4.26 -4.76 1.57
N ALA A 112 -4.22 -4.52 0.26
CA ALA A 112 -3.32 -3.53 -0.35
C ALA A 112 -3.71 -2.09 0.02
N TYR A 113 -4.99 -1.83 0.27
CA TYR A 113 -5.52 -0.52 0.67
C TYR A 113 -6.53 -0.63 1.82
N SER A 114 -7.67 -1.27 1.61
CA SER A 114 -8.80 -1.35 2.55
C SER A 114 -9.38 -2.78 2.48
N PRO A 115 -9.91 -3.32 3.59
CA PRO A 115 -10.12 -2.67 4.90
C PRO A 115 -8.86 -2.52 5.74
N VAL A 116 -8.85 -1.49 6.60
CA VAL A 116 -7.83 -1.26 7.63
C VAL A 116 -8.48 -1.14 9.01
N GLU A 117 -7.69 -1.27 10.07
CA GLU A 117 -8.22 -1.13 11.42
C GLU A 117 -8.69 0.31 11.70
N MET A 118 -9.95 0.46 12.08
CA MET A 118 -10.62 1.72 12.35
C MET A 118 -10.93 1.86 13.84
N THR A 119 -9.92 2.28 14.63
CA THR A 119 -10.08 2.58 16.06
C THR A 119 -9.85 4.07 16.32
N SER A 120 -10.16 4.53 17.55
CA SER A 120 -9.83 5.89 18.01
C SER A 120 -8.33 6.17 18.00
N GLU A 121 -7.50 5.14 18.11
CA GLU A 121 -6.04 5.25 18.11
C GLU A 121 -5.47 5.24 16.69
N THR A 122 -5.87 4.26 15.88
CA THR A 122 -5.31 4.05 14.53
C THR A 122 -5.94 4.96 13.48
N LYS A 123 -7.20 5.37 13.65
CA LYS A 123 -7.95 6.26 12.75
C LYS A 123 -7.86 5.86 11.27
N GLY A 124 -7.69 4.56 11.00
CA GLY A 124 -7.51 4.05 9.64
C GLY A 124 -6.15 4.31 8.98
N PHE A 125 -5.13 4.71 9.75
CA PHE A 125 -3.80 5.04 9.20
C PHE A 125 -2.78 3.92 9.39
N VAL A 126 -3.18 2.82 10.02
CA VAL A 126 -2.28 1.70 10.32
C VAL A 126 -2.84 0.43 9.71
N GLY A 127 -2.10 -0.15 8.78
CA GLY A 127 -2.41 -1.46 8.20
C GLY A 127 -2.15 -2.61 9.19
N VAL A 128 -2.69 -3.78 8.89
CA VAL A 128 -2.50 -5.00 9.71
C VAL A 128 -1.05 -5.48 9.72
N VAL A 129 -0.31 -5.20 8.64
CA VAL A 129 1.14 -5.35 8.52
C VAL A 129 1.69 -4.14 7.80
N SER A 130 2.89 -3.70 8.16
CA SER A 130 3.57 -2.64 7.43
C SER A 130 4.26 -3.18 6.18
N LEU A 131 3.54 -3.19 5.04
CA LEU A 131 4.08 -3.64 3.75
C LEU A 131 5.36 -2.91 3.34
N ARG A 132 5.50 -1.65 3.73
CA ARG A 132 6.71 -0.86 3.48
C ARG A 132 7.93 -1.42 4.21
N HIS A 133 7.80 -1.76 5.50
CA HIS A 133 8.90 -2.37 6.25
C HIS A 133 9.15 -3.82 5.81
N ALA A 134 8.10 -4.55 5.43
CA ALA A 134 8.26 -5.87 4.83
C ALA A 134 9.04 -5.81 3.51
N ALA A 135 8.78 -4.80 2.67
CA ALA A 135 9.51 -4.57 1.43
C ALA A 135 10.99 -4.21 1.66
N LEU A 136 11.31 -3.46 2.73
CA LEU A 136 12.69 -3.22 3.14
C LEU A 136 13.38 -4.51 3.54
N ALA A 137 12.77 -5.29 4.43
CA ALA A 137 13.31 -6.56 4.88
C ALA A 137 13.46 -7.58 3.74
N ALA A 138 12.63 -7.48 2.70
CA ALA A 138 12.67 -8.28 1.49
C ALA A 138 13.62 -7.71 0.40
N GLY A 139 14.40 -6.68 0.69
CA GLY A 139 15.40 -6.13 -0.21
C GLY A 139 14.85 -5.39 -1.44
N LEU A 140 13.58 -5.01 -1.44
CA LEU A 140 12.98 -4.32 -2.60
C LEU A 140 13.40 -2.85 -2.73
N GLY A 141 13.99 -2.27 -1.70
CA GLY A 141 14.41 -0.89 -1.71
C GLY A 141 14.75 -0.35 -0.32
N THR A 142 14.85 0.97 -0.21
CA THR A 142 15.11 1.71 1.03
C THR A 142 14.04 2.76 1.31
N LEU A 143 14.04 3.38 2.48
CA LEU A 143 13.12 4.48 2.78
C LEU A 143 13.69 5.82 2.34
N GLY A 144 12.92 6.58 1.59
CA GLY A 144 13.28 7.96 1.28
C GLY A 144 12.90 8.96 2.37
N LYS A 145 13.38 10.21 2.24
CA LYS A 145 12.97 11.34 3.09
C LYS A 145 11.45 11.57 3.06
N ASN A 146 10.77 11.18 1.98
CA ASN A 146 9.30 11.19 1.87
C ASN A 146 8.61 10.05 2.62
N ASN A 147 9.37 9.23 3.37
CA ASN A 147 8.86 8.08 4.10
C ASN A 147 8.16 7.03 3.21
N LEU A 148 8.48 6.98 1.93
CA LEU A 148 8.04 5.96 0.98
C LEU A 148 9.16 4.98 0.67
N LEU A 149 8.80 3.76 0.24
CA LEU A 149 9.77 2.83 -0.33
C LEU A 149 10.32 3.43 -1.62
N LEU A 150 11.63 3.49 -1.73
CA LEU A 150 12.35 3.81 -2.96
C LEU A 150 12.95 2.53 -3.51
N THR A 151 12.45 2.08 -4.65
CA THR A 151 13.05 0.97 -5.39
C THR A 151 14.09 1.51 -6.38
N PRO A 152 15.14 0.74 -6.72
CA PRO A 152 16.21 1.24 -7.58
C PRO A 152 15.72 1.65 -8.97
N THR A 153 14.76 0.91 -9.54
CA THR A 153 14.28 1.11 -10.92
C THR A 153 13.05 1.99 -11.04
N LEU A 154 12.15 1.97 -10.04
CA LEU A 154 10.85 2.68 -10.10
C LEU A 154 10.77 3.84 -9.09
N GLY A 155 11.78 3.99 -8.22
CA GLY A 155 11.73 4.96 -7.14
C GLY A 155 10.49 4.74 -6.25
N PRO A 156 9.76 5.80 -5.88
CA PRO A 156 8.55 5.71 -5.07
C PRO A 156 7.27 5.39 -5.89
N ARG A 157 7.39 5.14 -7.20
CA ARG A 157 6.27 4.97 -8.12
C ARG A 157 5.74 3.54 -8.11
N VAL A 158 5.47 3.02 -6.91
CA VAL A 158 4.96 1.66 -6.68
C VAL A 158 3.81 1.64 -5.69
N ARG A 159 2.95 0.64 -5.82
CA ARG A 159 1.99 0.22 -4.79
C ARG A 159 2.35 -1.19 -4.34
N LEU A 160 2.18 -1.45 -3.06
CA LEU A 160 2.61 -2.70 -2.41
C LEU A 160 1.42 -3.59 -2.08
N GLY A 161 1.62 -4.90 -2.25
CA GLY A 161 0.76 -5.95 -1.77
C GLY A 161 1.57 -7.01 -1.05
N GLY A 162 0.90 -7.94 -0.37
CA GLY A 162 1.60 -8.99 0.35
C GLY A 162 0.72 -10.16 0.76
N VAL A 163 1.36 -11.28 1.01
CA VAL A 163 0.74 -12.48 1.59
C VAL A 163 1.67 -13.04 2.66
N VAL A 164 1.10 -13.39 3.81
CA VAL A 164 1.82 -14.11 4.87
C VAL A 164 1.54 -15.61 4.75
N THR A 165 2.51 -16.44 5.12
CA THR A 165 2.37 -17.90 5.05
C THR A 165 3.13 -18.60 6.15
N THR A 166 2.64 -19.80 6.52
CA THR A 166 3.37 -20.73 7.40
C THR A 166 4.52 -21.44 6.69
N ALA A 167 4.63 -21.32 5.36
CA ALA A 167 5.77 -21.85 4.63
C ALA A 167 7.04 -21.10 5.05
N ARG A 168 8.07 -21.85 5.46
CA ARG A 168 9.40 -21.29 5.68
C ARG A 168 10.12 -21.21 4.34
N ILE A 169 10.31 -20.00 3.85
CA ILE A 169 10.96 -19.70 2.58
C ILE A 169 12.23 -18.90 2.89
N ASP A 170 13.32 -19.21 2.20
CA ASP A 170 14.58 -18.50 2.41
C ASP A 170 14.39 -17.02 2.07
N PRO A 171 14.65 -16.09 3.02
CA PRO A 171 14.40 -14.67 2.81
C PRO A 171 15.46 -14.05 1.89
N ASP A 172 15.08 -12.97 1.24
CA ASP A 172 16.02 -12.14 0.49
C ASP A 172 16.90 -11.31 1.44
N GLN A 173 18.02 -10.87 0.94
CA GLN A 173 18.88 -9.94 1.64
C GLN A 173 18.34 -8.52 1.51
N SER A 174 18.46 -7.71 2.56
CA SER A 174 18.13 -6.28 2.52
C SER A 174 18.98 -5.57 1.44
N ALA A 175 18.45 -4.45 0.94
CA ALA A 175 19.17 -3.64 -0.06
C ALA A 175 20.54 -3.21 0.48
N PRO A 176 21.61 -3.31 -0.34
CA PRO A 176 22.98 -3.08 0.11
C PRO A 176 23.31 -1.61 0.36
N GLU A 177 22.54 -0.68 -0.22
CA GLU A 177 22.79 0.76 -0.17
C GLU A 177 21.49 1.56 -0.08
N ASP A 178 21.57 2.80 0.40
CA ASP A 178 20.45 3.73 0.40
C ASP A 178 20.27 4.37 -0.98
N PHE A 179 19.06 4.32 -1.51
CA PHE A 179 18.72 4.93 -2.80
C PHE A 179 18.33 6.41 -2.68
N CYS A 180 18.14 6.95 -1.48
CA CYS A 180 17.79 8.35 -1.28
C CYS A 180 19.05 9.24 -1.46
N VAL A 181 19.04 10.09 -2.49
CA VAL A 181 20.15 11.01 -2.80
C VAL A 181 20.07 12.35 -2.05
N ASP A 182 19.26 12.44 -1.01
CA ASP A 182 19.13 13.60 -0.12
C ASP A 182 18.81 14.95 -0.80
N CYS A 183 18.21 14.92 -1.99
CA CYS A 183 17.91 16.13 -2.78
C CYS A 183 16.77 17.01 -2.23
N GLU A 184 16.00 16.53 -1.25
CA GLU A 184 14.86 17.24 -0.60
C GLU A 184 13.70 17.67 -1.53
N ALA A 185 13.74 17.34 -2.81
CA ALA A 185 12.71 17.68 -3.78
C ALA A 185 11.30 17.26 -3.34
N CYS A 186 11.16 16.11 -2.69
CA CYS A 186 9.89 15.62 -2.14
C CYS A 186 9.36 16.48 -0.98
N ILE A 187 10.24 17.06 -0.16
CA ILE A 187 9.91 17.97 0.94
C ILE A 187 9.41 19.30 0.35
N ALA A 188 10.17 19.86 -0.58
CA ALA A 188 9.80 21.11 -1.26
C ALA A 188 8.49 21.02 -2.06
N ALA A 189 8.20 19.84 -2.63
CA ALA A 189 6.97 19.60 -3.39
C ALA A 189 5.74 19.29 -2.51
N CYS A 190 5.87 19.24 -1.18
CA CYS A 190 4.75 18.90 -0.29
C CYS A 190 3.87 20.15 -0.05
N PRO A 191 2.62 20.20 -0.58
CA PRO A 191 1.79 21.40 -0.50
C PRO A 191 1.27 21.70 0.91
N VAL A 192 1.44 20.79 1.86
CA VAL A 192 0.90 20.88 3.24
C VAL A 192 1.99 20.70 4.30
N ASP A 193 3.24 20.78 3.92
CA ASP A 193 4.39 20.62 4.83
C ASP A 193 4.28 19.37 5.73
N ALA A 194 3.84 18.25 5.14
CA ALA A 194 3.69 16.99 5.86
C ALA A 194 5.01 16.22 5.99
N LEU A 195 6.08 16.66 5.34
CA LEU A 195 7.40 16.03 5.26
C LEU A 195 8.51 16.90 5.88
N SER A 196 8.17 17.83 6.75
CA SER A 196 9.10 18.75 7.41
C SER A 196 10.16 18.04 8.28
N GLN A 197 9.91 16.80 8.68
CA GLN A 197 10.88 15.93 9.33
C GLN A 197 11.27 14.79 8.39
N PRO A 198 12.51 14.77 7.86
CA PRO A 198 12.95 13.71 6.94
C PRO A 198 12.71 12.30 7.48
N GLY A 199 12.20 11.40 6.62
CA GLY A 199 11.87 10.03 7.01
C GLY A 199 10.61 9.88 7.87
N LYS A 200 9.91 10.97 8.18
CA LYS A 200 8.63 10.97 8.89
C LYS A 200 7.56 11.69 8.09
N THR A 201 6.32 11.28 8.29
CA THR A 201 5.16 11.95 7.66
C THR A 201 4.20 12.41 8.74
N HIS A 202 3.82 13.68 8.68
CA HIS A 202 2.68 14.17 9.48
C HIS A 202 1.39 13.64 8.83
N THR A 203 1.00 12.42 9.25
CA THR A 203 -0.07 11.62 8.61
C THR A 203 -1.37 12.41 8.45
N GLY A 204 -1.79 13.15 9.48
CA GLY A 204 -3.05 13.90 9.42
C GLY A 204 -3.05 15.02 8.38
N ARG A 205 -1.91 15.71 8.13
CA ARG A 205 -1.79 16.71 7.06
C ARG A 205 -1.81 16.02 5.68
N CYS A 206 -0.98 14.98 5.54
CA CYS A 206 -0.86 14.22 4.30
C CYS A 206 -2.20 13.63 3.85
N VAL A 207 -2.91 12.93 4.75
CA VAL A 207 -4.17 12.24 4.39
C VAL A 207 -5.25 13.24 3.97
N ARG A 208 -5.39 14.37 4.64
CA ARG A 208 -6.36 15.40 4.22
C ARG A 208 -6.07 15.95 2.82
N GLN A 209 -4.81 16.01 2.42
CA GLN A 209 -4.41 16.44 1.08
C GLN A 209 -4.55 15.33 0.04
N VAL A 210 -4.26 14.08 0.43
CA VAL A 210 -4.33 12.91 -0.46
C VAL A 210 -5.77 12.46 -0.70
N LEU A 211 -6.62 12.51 0.33
CA LEU A 211 -8.02 12.06 0.28
C LEU A 211 -8.97 13.21 0.69
N PRO A 212 -9.09 14.27 -0.13
CA PRO A 212 -9.82 15.48 0.26
C PRO A 212 -11.34 15.30 0.29
N TYR A 213 -11.88 14.31 -0.41
CA TYR A 213 -13.31 14.16 -0.67
C TYR A 213 -13.99 13.06 0.13
N GLY A 214 -13.32 12.19 0.86
CA GLY A 214 -13.92 11.09 1.62
C GLY A 214 -14.91 11.56 2.71
N LEU A 215 -15.23 10.67 3.65
CA LEU A 215 -16.18 10.97 4.73
C LEU A 215 -15.84 12.26 5.51
N SER A 216 -14.55 12.50 5.78
CA SER A 216 -14.10 13.73 6.42
C SER A 216 -14.38 14.99 5.57
N GLY A 217 -14.26 14.88 4.25
CA GLY A 217 -14.65 15.92 3.30
C GLY A 217 -16.15 16.20 3.33
N LEU A 218 -16.97 15.15 3.40
CA LEU A 218 -18.43 15.27 3.55
C LEU A 218 -18.81 15.96 4.85
N ILE A 219 -18.25 15.54 5.98
CA ILE A 219 -18.55 16.15 7.28
C ILE A 219 -18.18 17.65 7.25
N LYS A 220 -16.98 17.97 6.72
CA LYS A 220 -16.56 19.37 6.58
C LYS A 220 -17.53 20.16 5.68
N TYR A 221 -17.92 19.60 4.54
CA TYR A 221 -18.86 20.22 3.61
C TYR A 221 -20.22 20.53 4.26
N LEU A 222 -20.76 19.58 5.02
CA LEU A 222 -22.04 19.74 5.72
C LEU A 222 -21.92 20.76 6.86
N THR A 223 -20.84 20.74 7.65
CA THR A 223 -20.63 21.70 8.75
C THR A 223 -20.45 23.13 8.24
N GLU A 224 -19.71 23.33 7.15
CA GLU A 224 -19.60 24.64 6.48
C GLU A 224 -20.97 25.14 5.98
N GLY A 225 -21.82 24.25 5.51
CA GLY A 225 -23.17 24.58 5.04
C GLY A 225 -24.15 24.92 6.15
N LEU A 226 -23.92 24.48 7.41
CA LEU A 226 -24.79 24.83 8.55
C LEU A 226 -24.71 26.32 8.93
N ASP A 227 -23.63 26.99 8.60
CA ASP A 227 -23.40 28.41 8.84
C ASP A 227 -24.04 29.31 7.75
N GLY A 228 -24.57 28.70 6.67
CA GLY A 228 -25.17 29.37 5.52
C GLY A 228 -26.71 29.32 5.53
N THR A 229 -27.31 29.96 4.52
CA THR A 229 -28.72 29.92 4.25
C THR A 229 -29.14 28.60 3.57
N ARG A 230 -30.45 28.28 3.63
CA ARG A 230 -31.01 27.13 2.92
C ARG A 230 -30.80 27.21 1.39
N GLU A 231 -30.84 28.43 0.85
CA GLU A 231 -30.58 28.71 -0.57
C GLU A 231 -29.13 28.44 -0.96
N GLU A 232 -28.17 28.91 -0.18
CA GLU A 232 -26.74 28.67 -0.39
C GLU A 232 -26.43 27.16 -0.32
N MET A 233 -27.02 26.43 0.62
CA MET A 233 -26.88 24.99 0.71
C MET A 233 -27.45 24.29 -0.55
N ARG A 234 -28.57 24.73 -1.11
CA ARG A 234 -29.12 24.15 -2.34
C ARG A 234 -28.22 24.40 -3.55
N GLU A 235 -27.66 25.60 -3.65
CA GLU A 235 -26.71 25.92 -4.75
C GLU A 235 -25.41 25.11 -4.62
N SER A 236 -24.93 24.90 -3.38
CA SER A 236 -23.69 24.13 -3.17
C SER A 236 -23.77 22.67 -3.65
N PHE A 237 -24.97 22.06 -3.71
CA PHE A 237 -25.15 20.73 -4.32
C PHE A 237 -24.88 20.68 -5.84
N LYS A 238 -24.74 21.83 -6.49
CA LYS A 238 -24.37 21.91 -7.91
C LYS A 238 -22.86 22.01 -8.10
N ASP A 239 -22.11 22.23 -7.02
CA ASP A 239 -20.66 22.42 -7.08
C ASP A 239 -19.91 21.12 -7.36
N ALA A 240 -18.79 21.24 -8.07
CA ALA A 240 -17.90 20.12 -8.33
C ALA A 240 -17.41 19.42 -7.04
N LYS A 241 -17.25 20.20 -5.93
CA LYS A 241 -16.88 19.67 -4.61
C LYS A 241 -17.89 18.64 -4.10
N PHE A 242 -19.18 18.90 -4.21
CA PHE A 242 -20.24 17.95 -3.83
C PHE A 242 -20.18 16.66 -4.66
N TRP A 243 -20.05 16.80 -5.97
CA TRP A 243 -19.97 15.65 -6.87
C TRP A 243 -18.71 14.82 -6.69
N ASN A 244 -17.59 15.45 -6.38
CA ASN A 244 -16.35 14.74 -6.03
C ASN A 244 -16.49 13.98 -4.70
N ILE A 245 -17.17 14.55 -3.70
CA ILE A 245 -17.47 13.86 -2.45
C ILE A 245 -18.37 12.64 -2.73
N TYR A 246 -19.44 12.81 -3.49
CA TYR A 246 -20.34 11.73 -3.89
C TYR A 246 -19.59 10.60 -4.59
N GLN A 247 -18.79 10.93 -5.60
CA GLN A 247 -17.99 9.97 -6.35
C GLN A 247 -16.96 9.25 -5.47
N SER A 248 -16.29 9.98 -4.58
CA SER A 248 -15.32 9.40 -3.63
C SER A 248 -15.97 8.42 -2.67
N LEU A 249 -17.20 8.70 -2.20
CA LEU A 249 -17.96 7.78 -1.34
C LEU A 249 -18.37 6.50 -2.09
N GLN A 250 -18.71 6.59 -3.38
CA GLN A 250 -19.04 5.42 -4.19
C GLN A 250 -17.82 4.55 -4.51
N LEU A 251 -16.70 5.17 -4.85
CA LEU A 251 -15.46 4.48 -5.24
C LEU A 251 -14.61 4.03 -4.05
N GLY A 252 -14.86 4.55 -2.86
CA GLY A 252 -14.10 4.29 -1.65
C GLY A 252 -12.82 5.12 -1.52
N LEU A 253 -12.37 5.79 -2.59
CA LEU A 253 -11.24 6.73 -2.56
C LEU A 253 -11.26 7.68 -3.76
N GLN A 254 -10.59 8.83 -3.59
CA GLN A 254 -10.20 9.73 -4.67
C GLN A 254 -8.91 10.44 -4.27
N TYR A 255 -7.88 10.30 -5.09
CA TYR A 255 -6.55 10.84 -4.79
C TYR A 255 -6.41 12.28 -5.24
N GLY A 256 -6.06 13.17 -4.32
CA GLY A 256 -5.80 14.59 -4.60
C GLY A 256 -4.33 15.00 -4.63
N CYS A 257 -3.38 14.09 -4.36
CA CYS A 257 -1.96 14.47 -4.31
C CYS A 257 -1.00 13.31 -4.57
N HIS A 258 -0.01 13.58 -5.44
CA HIS A 258 1.16 12.73 -5.72
C HIS A 258 2.47 13.54 -5.76
N GLY A 259 2.50 14.74 -5.20
CA GLY A 259 3.62 15.70 -5.32
C GLY A 259 4.98 15.11 -4.96
N CYS A 260 5.09 14.46 -3.80
CA CYS A 260 6.35 13.84 -3.33
C CYS A 260 6.79 12.62 -4.16
N ILE A 261 5.86 11.93 -4.84
CA ILE A 261 6.15 10.81 -5.74
C ILE A 261 6.69 11.37 -7.06
N ASN A 262 6.03 12.39 -7.61
CA ASN A 262 6.41 13.01 -8.87
C ASN A 262 7.75 13.73 -8.80
N ALA A 263 8.01 14.43 -7.69
CA ALA A 263 9.25 15.19 -7.50
C ALA A 263 10.49 14.30 -7.26
N CYS A 264 10.32 13.02 -6.93
CA CYS A 264 11.45 12.15 -6.64
C CYS A 264 12.22 11.78 -7.93
N PRO A 265 13.54 12.06 -8.01
CA PRO A 265 14.34 11.75 -9.20
C PRO A 265 14.65 10.25 -9.33
N ILE A 266 14.57 9.48 -8.22
CA ILE A 266 14.92 8.06 -8.24
C ILE A 266 13.93 7.28 -9.11
N GLY A 267 14.45 6.47 -10.04
CA GLY A 267 13.64 5.69 -10.99
C GLY A 267 12.93 6.54 -12.05
N SER A 268 13.32 7.81 -12.24
CA SER A 268 12.76 8.67 -13.29
C SER A 268 13.29 8.36 -14.68
N GLU A 269 14.45 7.76 -14.80
CA GLU A 269 15.13 7.44 -16.07
C GLU A 269 14.75 6.07 -16.63
N ALA A 270 14.10 5.21 -15.84
CA ALA A 270 13.65 3.88 -16.27
C ALA A 270 12.24 3.97 -16.90
N ALA A 271 12.17 4.53 -18.09
CA ALA A 271 10.96 4.53 -18.92
C ALA A 271 11.27 3.95 -20.31
#